data_996098759c81bf43557285201d88eab7
#
_entry.id   996098759c81bf43557285201d88eab7
#
_cell.length_a   1.000
_cell.length_b   1.000
_cell.length_c   1.000
_cell.angle_alpha   90.00
_cell.angle_beta   90.00
_cell.angle_gamma   90.00
#
_symmetry.space_group_name_H-M   'P 1'
#
loop_
_entity.id
_entity.type
_entity.pdbx_description
1 polymer ?
#
loop_
_entity_poly.entity_id
_entity_poly.type
_entity_poly.pdbx_seq_one_letter_code
_entity_poly.pdbx_strand_id
1 'polypeptide(L)'
;MPVRERKKIQKMLRQINARHQPPAIRHKPILIPASAFFLILSFPNFNLWFLAWIGFVPLLCAIDGKKPIEAFALSYLTGVLFFLGTVYWLVHVTLPGMIAVVLYLALYFGIFGLVVSSAAGRKSPVALLVIPAVWVALEWVRAHLFTGFGWALLAHSQSYNLPIIQIADMAGAYGVSFLVMAVNAAIFMTIRQIRNKNYYTYYMAAALFLVFLSLAYGVFRLKNIFAGDMLKVAVVQGNIPQTKKWDRNYRAEIVGKYAALTLEASKEKPDLIIWPETSVPGFLESERDLFGKVAGISKSVGVPLLVGTPSIARGEKDSLYNSAVLFGDGGRVLERYDKLHLVPFGEYVPLKELFSFVEKFAPMPIGDFSRGTAYTVFKFFIERDSRSKDANWHMLKKVRFSCLICFEDIFPELASEFVRKDALFLVNITNDAWFGNTSAPYQHAQSSVFRAVENRVNVVRAANTGLSCFIDQKGMITAKVCRAGKDLFVDGVAAHDIVLTKTRTFYTVYGDIFAYCCMVIALAYVVGIIVKRGVS
;
A
#
# COMPACT_ATOMS: atom_id res chain seq x y z
N MET A 1 7.52 31.69 -59.91
CA MET A 1 7.45 30.22 -60.00
C MET A 1 6.00 29.80 -60.12
N PRO A 2 5.58 29.13 -61.19
CA PRO A 2 4.20 28.76 -61.44
C PRO A 2 3.65 27.84 -60.37
N VAL A 3 2.40 27.99 -59.99
CA VAL A 3 1.71 27.23 -58.92
C VAL A 3 1.81 25.71 -59.14
N ARG A 4 1.90 25.25 -60.37
CA ARG A 4 2.10 23.83 -60.73
C ARG A 4 3.46 23.27 -60.27
N GLU A 5 4.53 24.03 -60.37
CA GLU A 5 5.86 23.60 -59.91
C GLU A 5 5.96 23.55 -58.37
N ARG A 6 5.37 24.52 -57.66
CA ARG A 6 5.28 24.47 -56.17
C ARG A 6 4.58 23.21 -55.68
N LYS A 7 3.49 22.78 -56.33
CA LYS A 7 2.79 21.54 -55.98
C LYS A 7 3.61 20.29 -56.26
N LYS A 8 4.41 20.30 -57.37
CA LYS A 8 5.31 19.19 -57.70
C LYS A 8 6.45 19.06 -56.68
N ILE A 9 7.07 20.17 -56.29
CA ILE A 9 8.14 20.21 -55.28
C ILE A 9 7.60 19.81 -53.92
N GLN A 10 6.41 20.27 -53.51
CA GLN A 10 5.79 19.83 -52.26
C GLN A 10 5.45 18.33 -52.24
N LYS A 11 5.00 17.77 -53.38
CA LYS A 11 4.73 16.33 -53.51
C LYS A 11 6.02 15.52 -53.45
N MET A 12 7.09 16.01 -54.08
CA MET A 12 8.41 15.36 -54.04
C MET A 12 9.06 15.42 -52.66
N LEU A 13 8.95 16.57 -51.97
CA LEU A 13 9.39 16.71 -50.57
C LEU A 13 8.60 15.81 -49.59
N ARG A 14 7.29 15.63 -49.82
CA ARG A 14 6.47 14.68 -49.05
C ARG A 14 6.88 13.24 -49.33
N GLN A 15 7.24 12.88 -50.56
CA GLN A 15 7.73 11.53 -50.90
C GLN A 15 9.13 11.27 -50.36
N ILE A 16 10.03 12.27 -50.36
CA ILE A 16 11.35 12.18 -49.75
C ILE A 16 11.24 12.05 -48.24
N ASN A 17 10.39 12.82 -47.58
CA ASN A 17 10.12 12.70 -46.15
C ASN A 17 9.44 11.37 -45.76
N ALA A 18 8.58 10.82 -46.63
CA ALA A 18 7.98 9.50 -46.40
C ALA A 18 8.99 8.33 -46.52
N ARG A 19 10.02 8.47 -47.39
CA ARG A 19 11.11 7.49 -47.52
C ARG A 19 12.13 7.54 -46.36
N HIS A 20 12.19 8.67 -45.63
CA HIS A 20 13.08 8.86 -44.49
C HIS A 20 12.38 8.68 -43.14
N GLN A 21 11.13 8.19 -43.11
CA GLN A 21 10.54 7.75 -41.87
C GLN A 21 11.28 6.45 -41.44
N PRO A 22 11.88 6.42 -40.24
CA PRO A 22 12.49 5.20 -39.75
C PRO A 22 11.43 4.08 -39.72
N PRO A 23 11.82 2.81 -39.97
CA PRO A 23 10.89 1.71 -40.05
C PRO A 23 10.03 1.68 -38.79
N ALA A 24 8.72 1.86 -38.97
CA ALA A 24 7.78 1.69 -37.87
C ALA A 24 8.05 0.31 -37.25
N ILE A 25 8.20 0.26 -35.91
CA ILE A 25 8.36 -1.02 -35.20
C ILE A 25 7.16 -1.90 -35.60
N ARG A 26 7.38 -2.85 -36.52
CA ARG A 26 6.33 -3.75 -37.07
C ARG A 26 5.71 -4.67 -35.99
N HIS A 27 6.34 -4.79 -34.80
CA HIS A 27 5.93 -5.67 -33.71
C HIS A 27 5.29 -4.91 -32.52
N LYS A 28 4.55 -3.81 -32.77
CA LYS A 28 3.87 -3.05 -31.71
C LYS A 28 2.94 -3.87 -30.79
N PRO A 29 2.22 -4.93 -31.25
CA PRO A 29 1.35 -5.73 -30.37
C PRO A 29 2.06 -6.39 -29.20
N ILE A 30 3.32 -6.84 -29.38
CA ILE A 30 4.09 -7.52 -28.33
C ILE A 30 4.52 -6.59 -27.18
N LEU A 31 4.55 -5.26 -27.43
CA LEU A 31 4.98 -4.28 -26.43
C LEU A 31 3.98 -4.15 -25.28
N ILE A 32 2.71 -4.41 -25.54
CA ILE A 32 1.64 -4.33 -24.53
C ILE A 32 1.79 -5.43 -23.46
N PRO A 33 1.80 -6.73 -23.82
CA PRO A 33 2.03 -7.78 -22.85
C PRO A 33 3.43 -7.69 -22.22
N ALA A 34 4.46 -7.23 -22.95
CA ALA A 34 5.81 -7.06 -22.39
C ALA A 34 5.81 -6.01 -21.25
N SER A 35 5.10 -4.88 -21.41
CA SER A 35 4.97 -3.88 -20.34
C SER A 35 4.27 -4.46 -19.12
N ALA A 36 3.12 -5.10 -19.31
CA ALA A 36 2.38 -5.74 -18.23
C ALA A 36 3.23 -6.80 -17.51
N PHE A 37 3.95 -7.64 -18.27
CA PHE A 37 4.80 -8.70 -17.74
C PHE A 37 5.93 -8.14 -16.86
N PHE A 38 6.67 -7.11 -17.32
CA PHE A 38 7.72 -6.49 -16.50
C PHE A 38 7.16 -5.88 -15.22
N LEU A 39 6.01 -5.24 -15.30
CA LEU A 39 5.35 -4.67 -14.12
C LEU A 39 4.88 -5.75 -13.14
N ILE A 40 4.27 -6.85 -13.61
CA ILE A 40 3.85 -7.98 -12.78
C ILE A 40 5.05 -8.57 -12.04
N LEU A 41 6.14 -8.85 -12.77
CA LEU A 41 7.35 -9.43 -12.19
C LEU A 41 8.03 -8.52 -11.16
N SER A 42 7.74 -7.22 -11.16
CA SER A 42 8.29 -6.28 -10.17
C SER A 42 7.62 -6.36 -8.80
N PHE A 43 6.49 -7.06 -8.68
CA PHE A 43 5.74 -7.24 -7.43
C PHE A 43 5.94 -8.64 -6.82
N PRO A 44 5.57 -8.89 -5.56
CA PRO A 44 5.50 -10.24 -4.99
C PRO A 44 4.56 -11.14 -5.83
N ASN A 45 4.91 -12.41 -6.03
CA ASN A 45 5.99 -13.19 -5.40
C ASN A 45 7.37 -13.07 -6.09
N PHE A 46 7.45 -12.40 -7.24
CA PHE A 46 8.70 -12.39 -8.04
C PHE A 46 9.74 -11.44 -7.47
N ASN A 47 9.32 -10.24 -7.02
CA ASN A 47 10.16 -9.21 -6.41
C ASN A 47 11.34 -8.73 -7.29
N LEU A 48 11.21 -8.83 -8.61
CA LEU A 48 12.20 -8.30 -9.56
C LEU A 48 12.02 -6.77 -9.69
N TRP A 49 12.16 -6.07 -8.57
CA TRP A 49 11.88 -4.64 -8.42
C TRP A 49 12.53 -3.74 -9.48
N PHE A 50 13.70 -4.13 -9.99
CA PHE A 50 14.42 -3.39 -11.04
C PHE A 50 13.66 -3.34 -12.36
N LEU A 51 12.75 -4.29 -12.64
CA LEU A 51 11.92 -4.29 -13.85
C LEU A 51 10.91 -3.15 -13.87
N ALA A 52 10.50 -2.62 -12.73
CA ALA A 52 9.63 -1.46 -12.67
C ALA A 52 10.25 -0.21 -13.32
N TRP A 53 11.58 -0.07 -13.27
CA TRP A 53 12.31 1.06 -13.85
C TRP A 53 12.30 1.11 -15.38
N ILE A 54 11.93 0.02 -16.03
CA ILE A 54 11.80 -0.10 -17.48
C ILE A 54 10.41 -0.60 -17.91
N GLY A 55 9.54 -0.93 -16.97
CA GLY A 55 8.28 -1.62 -17.20
C GLY A 55 7.28 -0.83 -18.06
N PHE A 56 7.29 0.51 -17.98
CA PHE A 56 6.45 1.36 -18.81
C PHE A 56 7.05 1.71 -20.18
N VAL A 57 8.34 1.48 -20.39
CA VAL A 57 9.01 1.81 -21.66
C VAL A 57 8.34 1.15 -22.87
N PRO A 58 8.01 -0.17 -22.83
CA PRO A 58 7.32 -0.81 -23.96
C PRO A 58 5.96 -0.16 -24.25
N LEU A 59 5.15 0.13 -23.22
CA LEU A 59 3.86 0.82 -23.38
C LEU A 59 4.04 2.19 -23.99
N LEU A 60 4.95 3.02 -23.47
CA LEU A 60 5.22 4.37 -23.98
C LEU A 60 5.66 4.33 -25.46
N CYS A 61 6.47 3.34 -25.85
CA CYS A 61 6.84 3.10 -27.24
C CYS A 61 5.66 2.65 -28.10
N ALA A 62 4.73 1.85 -27.56
CA ALA A 62 3.56 1.38 -28.28
C ALA A 62 2.57 2.51 -28.60
N ILE A 63 2.38 3.44 -27.67
CA ILE A 63 1.44 4.57 -27.80
C ILE A 63 2.05 5.79 -28.51
N ASP A 64 3.38 5.80 -28.75
CA ASP A 64 4.06 6.92 -29.44
C ASP A 64 3.49 7.16 -30.84
N GLY A 65 3.02 8.38 -31.09
CA GLY A 65 2.42 8.79 -32.36
C GLY A 65 1.02 8.21 -32.63
N LYS A 66 0.38 7.55 -31.66
CA LYS A 66 -0.98 7.04 -31.77
C LYS A 66 -2.03 8.13 -31.53
N LYS A 67 -3.22 7.95 -32.10
CA LYS A 67 -4.38 8.79 -31.76
C LYS A 67 -4.74 8.56 -30.29
N PRO A 68 -5.30 9.58 -29.60
CA PRO A 68 -5.60 9.47 -28.17
C PRO A 68 -6.46 8.25 -27.79
N ILE A 69 -7.47 7.92 -28.60
CA ILE A 69 -8.34 6.77 -28.34
C ILE A 69 -7.62 5.43 -28.56
N GLU A 70 -6.71 5.34 -29.54
CA GLU A 70 -5.88 4.15 -29.72
C GLU A 70 -4.91 3.97 -28.56
N ALA A 71 -4.31 5.06 -28.08
CA ALA A 71 -3.43 5.06 -26.92
C ALA A 71 -4.18 4.68 -25.64
N PHE A 72 -5.42 5.17 -25.47
CA PHE A 72 -6.31 4.71 -24.39
C PHE A 72 -6.50 3.19 -24.44
N ALA A 73 -6.92 2.65 -25.59
CA ALA A 73 -7.23 1.22 -25.73
C ALA A 73 -5.99 0.33 -25.46
N LEU A 74 -4.82 0.71 -25.98
CA LEU A 74 -3.57 -0.04 -25.76
C LEU A 74 -3.14 0.01 -24.28
N SER A 75 -3.23 1.18 -23.65
CA SER A 75 -2.90 1.34 -22.24
C SER A 75 -3.91 0.64 -21.35
N TYR A 76 -5.20 0.72 -21.67
CA TYR A 76 -6.25 0.00 -20.96
C TYR A 76 -6.00 -1.52 -20.98
N LEU A 77 -5.66 -2.08 -22.14
CA LEU A 77 -5.30 -3.50 -22.26
C LEU A 77 -4.07 -3.85 -21.42
N THR A 78 -3.05 -2.97 -21.39
CA THR A 78 -1.90 -3.15 -20.49
C THR A 78 -2.33 -3.18 -19.04
N GLY A 79 -3.24 -2.28 -18.63
CA GLY A 79 -3.80 -2.22 -17.29
C GLY A 79 -4.59 -3.47 -16.93
N VAL A 80 -5.42 -4.00 -17.85
CA VAL A 80 -6.15 -5.27 -17.65
C VAL A 80 -5.16 -6.41 -17.39
N LEU A 81 -4.14 -6.56 -18.24
CA LEU A 81 -3.14 -7.62 -18.09
C LEU A 81 -2.35 -7.46 -16.78
N PHE A 82 -1.95 -6.24 -16.44
CA PHE A 82 -1.22 -5.95 -15.21
C PHE A 82 -2.05 -6.29 -13.97
N PHE A 83 -3.27 -5.82 -13.88
CA PHE A 83 -4.10 -6.07 -12.70
C PHE A 83 -4.57 -7.52 -12.62
N LEU A 84 -4.85 -8.19 -13.74
CA LEU A 84 -5.09 -9.64 -13.74
C LEU A 84 -3.91 -10.40 -13.14
N GLY A 85 -2.67 -10.04 -13.47
CA GLY A 85 -1.48 -10.70 -12.93
C GLY A 85 -1.11 -10.28 -11.50
N THR A 86 -1.51 -9.08 -11.06
CA THR A 86 -1.08 -8.54 -9.77
C THR A 86 -2.11 -8.76 -8.67
N VAL A 87 -3.42 -8.62 -8.98
CA VAL A 87 -4.50 -8.78 -7.99
C VAL A 87 -5.38 -10.01 -8.24
N TYR A 88 -4.85 -11.04 -8.93
CA TYR A 88 -5.53 -12.30 -9.22
C TYR A 88 -6.10 -12.99 -7.99
N TRP A 89 -5.49 -12.76 -6.84
CA TRP A 89 -5.90 -13.34 -5.56
C TRP A 89 -7.32 -12.91 -5.12
N LEU A 90 -7.87 -11.83 -5.69
CA LEU A 90 -9.28 -11.45 -5.47
C LEU A 90 -10.27 -12.52 -5.94
N VAL A 91 -9.85 -13.48 -6.76
CA VAL A 91 -10.68 -14.65 -7.16
C VAL A 91 -11.13 -15.46 -5.94
N HIS A 92 -10.32 -15.51 -4.89
CA HIS A 92 -10.66 -16.21 -3.64
C HIS A 92 -11.78 -15.49 -2.86
N VAL A 93 -11.98 -14.19 -3.10
CA VAL A 93 -13.10 -13.43 -2.54
C VAL A 93 -14.32 -13.60 -3.42
N THR A 94 -14.22 -13.25 -4.72
CA THR A 94 -15.27 -13.48 -5.71
C THR A 94 -14.76 -13.25 -7.14
N LEU A 95 -15.02 -14.17 -8.05
CA LEU A 95 -14.59 -14.02 -9.45
C LEU A 95 -15.25 -12.82 -10.14
N PRO A 96 -16.58 -12.58 -10.05
CA PRO A 96 -17.19 -11.40 -10.66
C PRO A 96 -16.63 -10.08 -10.08
N GLY A 97 -16.38 -10.02 -8.77
CA GLY A 97 -15.78 -8.86 -8.12
C GLY A 97 -14.36 -8.61 -8.61
N MET A 98 -13.54 -9.64 -8.74
CA MET A 98 -12.18 -9.53 -9.32
C MET A 98 -12.24 -8.93 -10.74
N ILE A 99 -13.11 -9.46 -11.60
CA ILE A 99 -13.24 -8.95 -12.98
C ILE A 99 -13.66 -7.48 -12.98
N ALA A 100 -14.67 -7.11 -12.19
CA ALA A 100 -15.15 -5.73 -12.10
C ALA A 100 -14.04 -4.77 -11.61
N VAL A 101 -13.29 -5.16 -10.56
CA VAL A 101 -12.18 -4.37 -10.02
C VAL A 101 -11.05 -4.24 -11.04
N VAL A 102 -10.66 -5.31 -11.73
CA VAL A 102 -9.62 -5.27 -12.77
C VAL A 102 -10.00 -4.32 -13.90
N LEU A 103 -11.23 -4.40 -14.42
CA LEU A 103 -11.71 -3.52 -15.48
C LEU A 103 -11.77 -2.06 -15.03
N TYR A 104 -12.22 -1.80 -13.81
CA TYR A 104 -12.21 -0.47 -13.20
C TYR A 104 -10.79 0.09 -13.04
N LEU A 105 -9.87 -0.69 -12.47
CA LEU A 105 -8.49 -0.25 -12.26
C LEU A 105 -7.74 -0.03 -13.57
N ALA A 106 -8.04 -0.80 -14.62
CA ALA A 106 -7.44 -0.63 -15.94
C ALA A 106 -7.80 0.72 -16.59
N LEU A 107 -8.92 1.36 -16.20
CA LEU A 107 -9.28 2.70 -16.69
C LEU A 107 -8.19 3.73 -16.40
N TYR A 108 -7.49 3.63 -15.28
CA TYR A 108 -6.39 4.56 -14.94
C TYR A 108 -5.22 4.44 -15.91
N PHE A 109 -4.88 3.23 -16.35
CA PHE A 109 -3.91 3.03 -17.45
C PHE A 109 -4.43 3.60 -18.75
N GLY A 110 -5.70 3.39 -19.09
CA GLY A 110 -6.34 3.94 -20.28
C GLY A 110 -6.26 5.47 -20.30
N ILE A 111 -6.65 6.13 -19.20
CA ILE A 111 -6.59 7.59 -19.05
C ILE A 111 -5.14 8.09 -19.13
N PHE A 112 -4.20 7.38 -18.51
CA PHE A 112 -2.78 7.67 -18.66
C PHE A 112 -2.36 7.71 -20.13
N GLY A 113 -2.67 6.67 -20.91
CA GLY A 113 -2.36 6.62 -22.35
C GLY A 113 -3.03 7.73 -23.15
N LEU A 114 -4.31 8.04 -22.86
CA LEU A 114 -5.06 9.12 -23.49
C LEU A 114 -4.34 10.47 -23.33
N VAL A 115 -3.91 10.80 -22.11
CA VAL A 115 -3.26 12.08 -21.79
C VAL A 115 -1.84 12.13 -22.34
N VAL A 116 -1.06 11.05 -22.11
CA VAL A 116 0.37 11.01 -22.43
C VAL A 116 0.63 10.92 -23.93
N SER A 117 -0.27 10.34 -24.74
CA SER A 117 -0.13 10.32 -26.21
C SER A 117 0.03 11.72 -26.81
N SER A 118 -0.60 12.71 -26.18
CA SER A 118 -0.48 14.13 -26.57
C SER A 118 0.83 14.76 -26.08
N ALA A 119 1.40 14.28 -24.98
CA ALA A 119 2.69 14.75 -24.44
C ALA A 119 3.87 14.19 -25.24
N ALA A 120 3.80 12.90 -25.57
CA ALA A 120 4.83 12.22 -26.35
C ALA A 120 5.06 12.86 -27.72
N GLY A 121 4.04 13.47 -28.32
CA GLY A 121 4.14 14.19 -29.62
C GLY A 121 5.05 15.43 -29.60
N ARG A 122 5.36 16.01 -28.46
CA ARG A 122 6.11 17.27 -28.35
C ARG A 122 7.60 17.01 -28.07
N LYS A 123 8.47 17.68 -28.82
CA LYS A 123 9.92 17.75 -28.58
C LYS A 123 10.22 18.65 -27.36
N SER A 124 9.59 18.42 -26.22
CA SER A 124 9.69 19.34 -25.08
C SER A 124 10.21 18.60 -23.84
N PRO A 125 11.16 19.18 -23.10
CA PRO A 125 11.60 18.65 -21.80
C PRO A 125 10.44 18.51 -20.78
N VAL A 126 9.34 19.24 -21.01
CA VAL A 126 8.11 19.15 -20.21
C VAL A 126 7.57 17.71 -20.12
N ALA A 127 7.79 16.86 -21.13
CA ALA A 127 7.35 15.46 -21.10
C ALA A 127 8.00 14.66 -19.94
N LEU A 128 9.25 14.98 -19.56
CA LEU A 128 9.93 14.33 -18.44
C LEU A 128 9.25 14.63 -17.10
N LEU A 129 8.59 15.76 -16.97
CA LEU A 129 7.84 16.15 -15.78
C LEU A 129 6.37 15.68 -15.86
N VAL A 130 5.75 15.84 -17.03
CA VAL A 130 4.30 15.57 -17.20
C VAL A 130 3.98 14.09 -17.13
N ILE A 131 4.78 13.21 -17.75
CA ILE A 131 4.51 11.77 -17.76
C ILE A 131 4.44 11.21 -16.33
N PRO A 132 5.45 11.41 -15.46
CA PRO A 132 5.37 10.93 -14.08
C PRO A 132 4.31 11.66 -13.25
N ALA A 133 4.08 12.97 -13.46
CA ALA A 133 3.06 13.71 -12.75
C ALA A 133 1.64 13.20 -13.06
N VAL A 134 1.34 12.90 -14.32
CA VAL A 134 0.06 12.28 -14.72
C VAL A 134 -0.11 10.90 -14.08
N TRP A 135 0.94 10.09 -14.04
CA TRP A 135 0.87 8.77 -13.39
C TRP A 135 0.57 8.90 -11.90
N VAL A 136 1.32 9.74 -11.18
CA VAL A 136 1.11 9.99 -9.75
C VAL A 136 -0.29 10.55 -9.46
N ALA A 137 -0.76 11.50 -10.28
CA ALA A 137 -2.10 12.03 -10.14
C ALA A 137 -3.18 10.93 -10.27
N LEU A 138 -3.02 10.01 -11.22
CA LEU A 138 -3.92 8.89 -11.41
C LEU A 138 -3.81 7.83 -10.29
N GLU A 139 -2.63 7.56 -9.77
CA GLU A 139 -2.46 6.71 -8.58
C GLU A 139 -3.14 7.32 -7.35
N TRP A 140 -3.00 8.64 -7.16
CA TRP A 140 -3.66 9.33 -6.06
C TRP A 140 -5.19 9.27 -6.19
N VAL A 141 -5.73 9.59 -7.38
CA VAL A 141 -7.17 9.49 -7.62
C VAL A 141 -7.67 8.07 -7.39
N ARG A 142 -6.95 7.05 -7.84
CA ARG A 142 -7.27 5.64 -7.63
C ARG A 142 -7.29 5.26 -6.14
N ALA A 143 -6.37 5.82 -5.38
CA ALA A 143 -6.27 5.57 -3.94
C ALA A 143 -7.35 6.27 -3.10
N HIS A 144 -8.08 7.26 -3.66
CA HIS A 144 -9.07 8.06 -2.92
C HIS A 144 -10.48 8.03 -3.51
N LEU A 145 -10.62 7.80 -4.83
CA LEU A 145 -11.93 7.83 -5.49
C LEU A 145 -12.82 6.67 -5.01
N PHE A 146 -14.09 6.95 -4.76
CA PHE A 146 -15.06 6.07 -4.09
C PHE A 146 -14.58 5.71 -2.68
N THR A 147 -14.09 4.48 -2.49
CA THR A 147 -13.56 4.00 -1.21
C THR A 147 -12.04 3.90 -1.21
N GLY A 148 -11.41 4.20 -2.36
CA GLY A 148 -9.98 4.11 -2.57
C GLY A 148 -9.45 2.68 -2.75
N PHE A 149 -8.52 2.51 -3.71
CA PHE A 149 -7.77 1.26 -3.88
C PHE A 149 -6.29 1.59 -4.08
N GLY A 150 -5.59 1.87 -2.96
CA GLY A 150 -4.15 2.20 -2.92
C GLY A 150 -3.22 0.99 -3.08
N TRP A 151 -3.76 -0.17 -3.50
CA TRP A 151 -2.99 -1.40 -3.68
C TRP A 151 -2.15 -1.37 -4.96
N ALA A 152 -0.96 -1.98 -4.93
CA ALA A 152 -0.04 -2.05 -6.07
C ALA A 152 0.26 -0.68 -6.70
N LEU A 153 0.58 0.34 -5.88
CA LEU A 153 1.23 1.56 -6.36
C LEU A 153 2.59 1.20 -6.96
N LEU A 154 3.04 1.91 -7.97
CA LEU A 154 4.35 1.67 -8.60
C LEU A 154 5.49 1.71 -7.56
N ALA A 155 5.37 2.58 -6.56
CA ALA A 155 6.26 2.66 -5.41
C ALA A 155 6.38 1.33 -4.65
N HIS A 156 5.29 0.58 -4.49
CA HIS A 156 5.29 -0.67 -3.72
C HIS A 156 6.24 -1.71 -4.30
N SER A 157 6.48 -1.70 -5.62
CA SER A 157 7.51 -2.53 -6.26
C SER A 157 8.91 -2.31 -5.68
N GLN A 158 9.17 -1.14 -5.07
CA GLN A 158 10.47 -0.76 -4.52
C GLN A 158 10.62 -1.03 -3.01
N SER A 159 9.66 -1.67 -2.36
CA SER A 159 9.65 -1.89 -0.90
C SER A 159 10.93 -2.56 -0.36
N TYR A 160 11.60 -3.37 -1.17
CA TYR A 160 12.90 -3.99 -0.83
C TYR A 160 14.12 -3.13 -1.21
N ASN A 161 13.92 -2.06 -1.94
CA ASN A 161 14.99 -1.13 -2.33
C ASN A 161 15.10 -0.02 -1.27
N LEU A 162 15.59 -0.40 -0.09
CA LEU A 162 15.63 0.46 1.08
C LEU A 162 16.21 1.87 0.80
N PRO A 163 17.32 2.06 0.04
CA PRO A 163 17.81 3.40 -0.23
C PRO A 163 16.82 4.28 -1.00
N ILE A 164 16.09 3.73 -1.95
CA ILE A 164 15.16 4.50 -2.78
C ILE A 164 13.90 4.89 -2.00
N ILE A 165 13.34 3.99 -1.20
CA ILE A 165 12.10 4.27 -0.47
C ILE A 165 12.26 5.33 0.63
N GLN A 166 13.50 5.68 1.01
CA GLN A 166 13.73 6.67 2.08
C GLN A 166 13.13 8.04 1.75
N ILE A 167 13.03 8.42 0.47
CA ILE A 167 12.39 9.68 0.05
C ILE A 167 10.90 9.75 0.40
N ALA A 168 10.29 8.63 0.79
CA ALA A 168 8.89 8.60 1.19
C ALA A 168 8.61 9.39 2.49
N ASP A 169 9.62 9.64 3.34
CA ASP A 169 9.46 10.53 4.49
C ASP A 169 9.29 12.01 4.13
N MET A 170 9.51 12.35 2.84
CA MET A 170 9.27 13.69 2.29
C MET A 170 8.06 13.72 1.35
N ALA A 171 7.98 12.78 0.39
CA ALA A 171 7.04 12.82 -0.72
C ALA A 171 6.03 11.66 -0.73
N GLY A 172 6.00 10.83 0.34
CA GLY A 172 5.18 9.64 0.41
C GLY A 172 5.57 8.58 -0.62
N ALA A 173 4.80 7.52 -0.71
CA ALA A 173 4.93 6.51 -1.76
C ALA A 173 4.87 7.15 -3.16
N TYR A 174 4.10 8.22 -3.32
CA TYR A 174 3.93 8.93 -4.58
C TYR A 174 5.24 9.53 -5.13
N GLY A 175 6.15 9.97 -4.25
CA GLY A 175 7.49 10.44 -4.66
C GLY A 175 8.34 9.33 -5.28
N VAL A 176 8.23 8.11 -4.73
CA VAL A 176 8.91 6.93 -5.28
C VAL A 176 8.29 6.51 -6.61
N SER A 177 6.95 6.50 -6.73
CA SER A 177 6.25 6.27 -8.00
C SER A 177 6.68 7.27 -9.08
N PHE A 178 6.78 8.56 -8.71
CA PHE A 178 7.25 9.61 -9.61
C PHE A 178 8.67 9.33 -10.12
N LEU A 179 9.58 9.00 -9.22
CA LEU A 179 10.99 8.74 -9.56
C LEU A 179 11.12 7.56 -10.54
N VAL A 180 10.45 6.44 -10.26
CA VAL A 180 10.45 5.26 -11.14
C VAL A 180 9.86 5.60 -12.51
N MET A 181 8.74 6.32 -12.55
CA MET A 181 8.12 6.73 -13.81
C MET A 181 8.96 7.77 -14.57
N ALA A 182 9.67 8.66 -13.89
CA ALA A 182 10.57 9.62 -14.53
C ALA A 182 11.72 8.92 -15.27
N VAL A 183 12.25 7.83 -14.72
CA VAL A 183 13.26 7.01 -15.41
C VAL A 183 12.66 6.33 -16.64
N ASN A 184 11.46 5.73 -16.53
CA ASN A 184 10.76 5.17 -17.70
C ASN A 184 10.54 6.22 -18.80
N ALA A 185 10.10 7.43 -18.42
CA ALA A 185 9.92 8.55 -19.34
C ALA A 185 11.25 8.97 -20.00
N ALA A 186 12.34 9.05 -19.24
CA ALA A 186 13.66 9.41 -19.74
C ALA A 186 14.18 8.38 -20.75
N ILE A 187 14.08 7.09 -20.44
CA ILE A 187 14.46 6.00 -21.36
C ILE A 187 13.65 6.09 -22.66
N PHE A 188 12.32 6.22 -22.54
CA PHE A 188 11.45 6.38 -23.71
C PHE A 188 11.83 7.59 -24.56
N MET A 189 12.04 8.77 -23.93
CA MET A 189 12.42 9.99 -24.63
C MET A 189 13.78 9.85 -25.31
N THR A 190 14.73 9.18 -24.69
CA THR A 190 16.05 8.89 -25.26
C THR A 190 15.94 7.96 -26.48
N ILE A 191 15.18 6.86 -26.39
CA ILE A 191 14.91 5.96 -27.54
C ILE A 191 14.31 6.75 -28.70
N ARG A 192 13.35 7.63 -28.41
CA ARG A 192 12.71 8.46 -29.41
C ARG A 192 13.67 9.46 -30.07
N GLN A 193 14.59 10.06 -29.32
CA GLN A 193 15.60 10.97 -29.84
C GLN A 193 16.57 10.24 -30.78
N ILE A 194 17.08 9.07 -30.38
CA ILE A 194 17.96 8.23 -31.21
C ILE A 194 17.28 7.90 -32.54
N ARG A 195 16.01 7.50 -32.49
CA ARG A 195 15.21 7.21 -33.71
C ARG A 195 15.06 8.42 -34.64
N ASN A 196 14.99 9.63 -34.08
CA ASN A 196 14.87 10.87 -34.83
C ASN A 196 16.22 11.49 -35.21
N LYS A 197 17.33 10.77 -34.99
CA LYS A 197 18.72 11.25 -35.24
C LYS A 197 19.09 12.51 -34.44
N ASN A 198 18.44 12.76 -33.32
CA ASN A 198 18.76 13.83 -32.38
C ASN A 198 19.47 13.24 -31.15
N TYR A 199 20.72 13.60 -30.93
CA TYR A 199 21.57 12.97 -29.91
C TYR A 199 21.67 13.82 -28.62
N TYR A 200 20.55 14.27 -28.07
CA TYR A 200 20.54 15.00 -26.79
C TYR A 200 20.32 14.00 -25.64
N THR A 201 21.29 13.90 -24.74
CA THR A 201 21.28 12.95 -23.60
C THR A 201 20.71 13.54 -22.31
N TYR A 202 20.25 14.81 -22.34
CA TYR A 202 19.84 15.53 -21.13
C TYR A 202 18.67 14.87 -20.36
N TYR A 203 17.78 14.13 -21.03
CA TYR A 203 16.68 13.42 -20.34
C TYR A 203 17.22 12.34 -19.43
N MET A 204 18.15 11.53 -19.94
CA MET A 204 18.78 10.49 -19.16
C MET A 204 19.64 11.07 -18.04
N ALA A 205 20.40 12.13 -18.34
CA ALA A 205 21.22 12.84 -17.34
C ALA A 205 20.34 13.39 -16.20
N ALA A 206 19.20 14.02 -16.51
CA ALA A 206 18.27 14.54 -15.52
C ALA A 206 17.66 13.41 -14.65
N ALA A 207 17.22 12.30 -15.26
CA ALA A 207 16.68 11.18 -14.51
C ALA A 207 17.72 10.52 -13.62
N LEU A 208 18.94 10.30 -14.13
CA LEU A 208 20.05 9.73 -13.34
C LEU A 208 20.45 10.66 -12.19
N PHE A 209 20.41 11.98 -12.40
CA PHE A 209 20.66 12.95 -11.34
C PHE A 209 19.60 12.87 -10.22
N LEU A 210 18.31 12.75 -10.57
CA LEU A 210 17.24 12.55 -9.58
C LEU A 210 17.43 11.23 -8.81
N VAL A 211 17.77 10.15 -9.50
CA VAL A 211 18.07 8.85 -8.87
C VAL A 211 19.27 8.98 -7.93
N PHE A 212 20.35 9.65 -8.37
CA PHE A 212 21.54 9.89 -7.55
C PHE A 212 21.19 10.67 -6.28
N LEU A 213 20.43 11.76 -6.39
CA LEU A 213 19.99 12.54 -5.23
C LEU A 213 19.16 11.68 -4.27
N SER A 214 18.23 10.87 -4.81
CA SER A 214 17.40 9.97 -4.01
C SER A 214 18.23 8.91 -3.29
N LEU A 215 19.20 8.31 -3.98
CA LEU A 215 20.13 7.34 -3.38
C LEU A 215 21.02 7.98 -2.32
N ALA A 216 21.60 9.16 -2.60
CA ALA A 216 22.44 9.89 -1.64
C ALA A 216 21.65 10.23 -0.36
N TYR A 217 20.41 10.74 -0.53
CA TYR A 217 19.51 10.99 0.57
C TYR A 217 19.18 9.69 1.33
N GLY A 218 18.86 8.62 0.60
CA GLY A 218 18.51 7.34 1.20
C GLY A 218 19.66 6.73 2.00
N VAL A 219 20.87 6.74 1.46
CA VAL A 219 22.07 6.27 2.18
C VAL A 219 22.31 7.10 3.44
N PHE A 220 22.16 8.42 3.34
CA PHE A 220 22.23 9.30 4.51
C PHE A 220 21.19 8.92 5.57
N ARG A 221 19.92 8.74 5.19
CA ARG A 221 18.83 8.36 6.11
C ARG A 221 19.04 6.98 6.73
N LEU A 222 19.55 6.01 5.98
CA LEU A 222 19.83 4.66 6.47
C LEU A 222 20.95 4.62 7.52
N LYS A 223 21.90 5.56 7.47
CA LYS A 223 22.95 5.70 8.49
C LYS A 223 22.44 6.30 9.80
N ASN A 224 21.31 7.02 9.79
CA ASN A 224 20.79 7.64 11.00
C ASN A 224 20.36 6.56 12.00
N ILE A 225 20.80 6.77 13.25
CA ILE A 225 20.36 5.96 14.39
C ILE A 225 19.15 6.69 15.00
N PHE A 226 18.03 6.00 15.06
CA PHE A 226 16.86 6.53 15.75
C PHE A 226 17.02 6.27 17.25
N ALA A 227 17.25 7.36 18.00
CA ALA A 227 17.30 7.29 19.44
C ALA A 227 15.88 7.23 20.01
N GLY A 228 15.68 6.35 20.98
CA GLY A 228 14.40 6.17 21.66
C GLY A 228 14.46 5.03 22.66
N ASP A 229 13.40 4.89 23.41
CA ASP A 229 13.30 3.78 24.34
C ASP A 229 12.94 2.50 23.60
N MET A 230 13.46 1.40 24.06
CA MET A 230 13.13 0.07 23.55
C MET A 230 11.82 -0.43 24.16
N LEU A 231 10.99 -1.08 23.38
CA LEU A 231 9.80 -1.80 23.82
C LEU A 231 9.84 -3.19 23.22
N LYS A 232 9.72 -4.21 24.03
CA LYS A 232 9.62 -5.59 23.53
C LYS A 232 8.16 -5.92 23.24
N VAL A 233 7.86 -6.21 21.99
CA VAL A 233 6.51 -6.56 21.53
C VAL A 233 6.50 -7.99 21.02
N ALA A 234 5.46 -8.75 21.35
CA ALA A 234 5.22 -10.07 20.79
C ALA A 234 3.96 -10.06 19.92
N VAL A 235 4.03 -10.77 18.79
CA VAL A 235 2.88 -11.01 17.89
C VAL A 235 2.55 -12.49 17.90
N VAL A 236 1.25 -12.79 17.85
CA VAL A 236 0.71 -14.15 17.82
C VAL A 236 0.05 -14.40 16.47
N GLN A 237 0.47 -15.43 15.76
CA GLN A 237 -0.13 -15.90 14.51
C GLN A 237 -0.89 -17.19 14.76
N GLY A 238 -2.23 -17.11 14.75
CA GLY A 238 -3.08 -18.24 15.13
C GLY A 238 -3.26 -19.28 14.03
N ASN A 239 -3.11 -18.90 12.76
CA ASN A 239 -3.37 -19.75 11.60
C ASN A 239 -4.75 -20.44 11.64
N ILE A 240 -5.78 -19.68 11.96
CA ILE A 240 -7.16 -20.17 12.03
C ILE A 240 -7.79 -20.13 10.64
N PRO A 241 -8.25 -21.27 10.11
CA PRO A 241 -8.96 -21.31 8.83
C PRO A 241 -10.22 -20.43 8.84
N GLN A 242 -10.45 -19.70 7.75
CA GLN A 242 -11.59 -18.77 7.63
C GLN A 242 -12.93 -19.47 7.84
N THR A 243 -13.08 -20.72 7.40
CA THR A 243 -14.29 -21.53 7.55
C THR A 243 -14.64 -21.89 9.00
N LYS A 244 -13.62 -22.02 9.87
CA LYS A 244 -13.80 -22.30 11.31
C LYS A 244 -14.06 -21.05 12.14
N LYS A 245 -13.59 -19.90 11.68
CA LYS A 245 -13.47 -18.66 12.47
C LYS A 245 -14.82 -18.18 13.02
N TRP A 246 -15.90 -18.33 12.27
CA TRP A 246 -17.25 -17.87 12.62
C TRP A 246 -18.16 -18.98 13.17
N ASP A 247 -17.69 -20.22 13.18
CA ASP A 247 -18.46 -21.34 13.72
C ASP A 247 -18.32 -21.38 15.24
N ARG A 248 -19.45 -21.26 15.95
CA ARG A 248 -19.52 -21.26 17.42
C ARG A 248 -18.91 -22.53 18.05
N ASN A 249 -18.96 -23.65 17.34
CA ASN A 249 -18.42 -24.93 17.83
C ASN A 249 -16.89 -24.90 17.97
N TYR A 250 -16.19 -24.10 17.15
CA TYR A 250 -14.73 -23.97 17.19
C TYR A 250 -14.23 -22.84 18.11
N ARG A 251 -15.13 -22.06 18.70
CA ARG A 251 -14.79 -20.89 19.50
C ARG A 251 -13.85 -21.21 20.67
N ALA A 252 -14.14 -22.29 21.41
CA ALA A 252 -13.31 -22.70 22.54
C ALA A 252 -11.92 -23.17 22.07
N GLU A 253 -11.84 -23.91 20.96
CA GLU A 253 -10.58 -24.33 20.33
C GLU A 253 -9.75 -23.13 19.91
N ILE A 254 -10.38 -22.14 19.26
CA ILE A 254 -9.70 -20.92 18.78
C ILE A 254 -9.12 -20.12 19.95
N VAL A 255 -9.92 -19.84 20.98
CA VAL A 255 -9.46 -19.09 22.15
C VAL A 255 -8.40 -19.88 22.93
N GLY A 256 -8.55 -21.21 23.04
CA GLY A 256 -7.55 -22.08 23.65
C GLY A 256 -6.22 -22.06 22.90
N LYS A 257 -6.25 -22.05 21.56
CA LYS A 257 -5.04 -21.93 20.72
C LYS A 257 -4.34 -20.58 20.94
N TYR A 258 -5.09 -19.48 20.94
CA TYR A 258 -4.52 -18.15 21.22
C TYR A 258 -3.97 -18.07 22.65
N ALA A 259 -4.62 -18.71 23.64
CA ALA A 259 -4.11 -18.78 25.01
C ALA A 259 -2.76 -19.51 25.09
N ALA A 260 -2.65 -20.68 24.44
CA ALA A 260 -1.41 -21.45 24.41
C ALA A 260 -0.25 -20.67 23.75
N LEU A 261 -0.51 -20.03 22.59
CA LEU A 261 0.48 -19.20 21.90
C LEU A 261 0.84 -17.94 22.72
N THR A 262 -0.11 -17.37 23.47
CA THR A 262 0.15 -16.23 24.36
C THR A 262 1.07 -16.64 25.51
N LEU A 263 0.86 -17.82 26.08
CA LEU A 263 1.75 -18.36 27.10
C LEU A 263 3.15 -18.67 26.54
N GLU A 264 3.25 -19.10 25.28
CA GLU A 264 4.54 -19.25 24.60
C GLU A 264 5.23 -17.89 24.43
N ALA A 265 4.49 -16.88 23.91
CA ALA A 265 4.99 -15.52 23.72
C ALA A 265 5.46 -14.87 25.02
N SER A 266 4.78 -15.14 26.15
CA SER A 266 5.11 -14.55 27.46
C SER A 266 6.48 -14.98 27.99
N LYS A 267 7.02 -16.13 27.53
CA LYS A 267 8.37 -16.61 27.91
C LYS A 267 9.47 -15.65 27.45
N GLU A 268 9.22 -14.89 26.38
CA GLU A 268 10.12 -13.85 25.87
C GLU A 268 10.06 -12.55 26.69
N LYS A 269 9.20 -12.49 27.71
CA LYS A 269 8.97 -11.32 28.58
C LYS A 269 8.67 -10.03 27.77
N PRO A 270 7.64 -10.03 26.91
CA PRO A 270 7.26 -8.84 26.16
C PRO A 270 6.55 -7.83 27.07
N ASP A 271 6.62 -6.55 26.68
CA ASP A 271 5.86 -5.45 27.29
C ASP A 271 4.43 -5.35 26.73
N LEU A 272 4.16 -5.95 25.57
CA LEU A 272 2.85 -5.98 24.88
C LEU A 272 2.75 -7.25 24.04
N ILE A 273 1.59 -7.92 24.09
CA ILE A 273 1.26 -9.04 23.20
C ILE A 273 0.13 -8.62 22.25
N ILE A 274 0.20 -9.00 20.99
CA ILE A 274 -0.75 -8.57 19.94
C ILE A 274 -1.33 -9.82 19.26
N TRP A 275 -2.66 -9.91 19.25
CA TRP A 275 -3.42 -10.88 18.46
C TRP A 275 -3.92 -10.26 17.16
N PRO A 276 -4.15 -11.06 16.11
CA PRO A 276 -4.65 -10.58 14.83
C PRO A 276 -6.09 -10.04 14.87
N GLU A 277 -6.53 -9.53 13.72
CA GLU A 277 -7.91 -9.14 13.45
C GLU A 277 -8.88 -10.29 13.69
N THR A 278 -10.00 -10.00 14.36
CA THR A 278 -11.04 -10.98 14.70
C THR A 278 -10.49 -12.29 15.25
N SER A 279 -9.48 -12.22 16.10
CA SER A 279 -8.89 -13.37 16.82
C SER A 279 -9.83 -13.92 17.87
N VAL A 280 -10.71 -13.07 18.40
CA VAL A 280 -11.80 -13.45 19.30
C VAL A 280 -13.08 -13.56 18.49
N PRO A 281 -13.60 -14.80 18.24
CA PRO A 281 -14.77 -15.01 17.39
C PRO A 281 -16.08 -14.86 18.17
N GLY A 282 -16.38 -13.67 18.63
CA GLY A 282 -17.59 -13.36 19.41
C GLY A 282 -17.54 -11.94 19.98
N PHE A 283 -18.61 -11.55 20.65
CA PHE A 283 -18.80 -10.18 21.15
C PHE A 283 -18.45 -10.11 22.62
N LEU A 284 -17.33 -9.46 22.94
CA LEU A 284 -16.83 -9.33 24.30
C LEU A 284 -17.83 -8.60 25.22
N GLU A 285 -18.60 -7.65 24.70
CA GLU A 285 -19.55 -6.84 25.47
C GLU A 285 -20.79 -7.63 25.92
N SER A 286 -21.18 -8.66 25.18
CA SER A 286 -22.40 -9.43 25.47
C SER A 286 -22.15 -10.85 25.99
N GLU A 287 -20.94 -11.38 25.80
CA GLU A 287 -20.58 -12.77 26.13
C GLU A 287 -19.61 -12.81 27.30
N ARG A 288 -20.16 -12.78 28.54
CA ARG A 288 -19.35 -12.72 29.79
C ARG A 288 -18.30 -13.83 29.92
N ASP A 289 -18.62 -15.06 29.49
CA ASP A 289 -17.69 -16.19 29.57
C ASP A 289 -16.51 -16.00 28.62
N LEU A 290 -16.77 -15.48 27.41
CA LEU A 290 -15.75 -15.17 26.42
C LEU A 290 -14.84 -14.03 26.90
N PHE A 291 -15.47 -12.96 27.43
CA PHE A 291 -14.76 -11.86 28.06
C PHE A 291 -13.86 -12.35 29.21
N GLY A 292 -14.43 -13.15 30.13
CA GLY A 292 -13.68 -13.70 31.28
C GLY A 292 -12.47 -14.53 30.86
N LYS A 293 -12.59 -15.34 29.79
CA LYS A 293 -11.48 -16.12 29.24
C LYS A 293 -10.37 -15.22 28.71
N VAL A 294 -10.70 -14.24 27.86
CA VAL A 294 -9.70 -13.32 27.26
C VAL A 294 -9.04 -12.46 28.33
N ALA A 295 -9.82 -11.87 29.24
CA ALA A 295 -9.32 -11.11 30.38
C ALA A 295 -8.42 -11.97 31.31
N GLY A 296 -8.82 -13.23 31.54
CA GLY A 296 -8.04 -14.23 32.31
C GLY A 296 -6.69 -14.53 31.67
N ILE A 297 -6.60 -14.60 30.34
CA ILE A 297 -5.34 -14.81 29.62
C ILE A 297 -4.39 -13.64 29.88
N SER A 298 -4.83 -12.38 29.67
CA SER A 298 -4.01 -11.21 29.93
C SER A 298 -3.53 -11.16 31.39
N LYS A 299 -4.44 -11.40 32.35
CA LYS A 299 -4.11 -11.46 33.76
C LYS A 299 -3.11 -12.58 34.10
N SER A 300 -3.25 -13.78 33.49
CA SER A 300 -2.38 -14.91 33.79
C SER A 300 -0.94 -14.72 33.36
N VAL A 301 -0.70 -13.98 32.26
CA VAL A 301 0.64 -13.67 31.77
C VAL A 301 1.19 -12.36 32.34
N GLY A 302 0.34 -11.53 32.96
CA GLY A 302 0.74 -10.23 33.54
C GLY A 302 1.26 -9.23 32.51
N VAL A 303 0.77 -9.30 31.25
CA VAL A 303 1.21 -8.47 30.12
C VAL A 303 -0.01 -7.89 29.42
N PRO A 304 -0.01 -6.59 29.06
CA PRO A 304 -1.04 -5.99 28.23
C PRO A 304 -1.24 -6.76 26.94
N LEU A 305 -2.51 -6.96 26.54
CA LEU A 305 -2.91 -7.77 25.40
C LEU A 305 -3.84 -6.98 24.47
N LEU A 306 -3.41 -6.76 23.23
CA LEU A 306 -4.25 -6.20 22.16
C LEU A 306 -4.90 -7.33 21.38
N VAL A 307 -6.22 -7.31 21.25
CA VAL A 307 -6.98 -8.35 20.52
C VAL A 307 -7.89 -7.73 19.48
N GLY A 308 -7.98 -8.37 18.30
CA GLY A 308 -9.01 -8.06 17.31
C GLY A 308 -10.30 -8.81 17.60
N THR A 309 -11.44 -8.13 17.61
CA THR A 309 -12.76 -8.69 17.93
C THR A 309 -13.88 -7.89 17.25
N PRO A 310 -14.99 -8.50 16.85
CA PRO A 310 -16.19 -7.74 16.57
C PRO A 310 -16.75 -7.14 17.88
N SER A 311 -17.28 -5.93 17.79
CA SER A 311 -17.87 -5.21 18.93
C SER A 311 -19.28 -4.72 18.60
N ILE A 312 -20.10 -4.57 19.64
CA ILE A 312 -21.46 -4.03 19.53
C ILE A 312 -21.56 -2.74 20.35
N ALA A 313 -22.06 -1.66 19.74
CA ALA A 313 -22.60 -0.53 20.49
C ALA A 313 -24.12 -0.64 20.51
N ARG A 314 -24.69 -0.75 21.72
CA ARG A 314 -26.14 -0.76 21.92
C ARG A 314 -26.67 0.67 21.91
N GLY A 315 -27.68 0.93 21.10
CA GLY A 315 -28.35 2.20 20.94
C GLY A 315 -29.75 2.01 20.37
N GLU A 316 -30.35 3.05 19.77
CA GLU A 316 -31.63 2.94 19.04
C GLU A 316 -31.56 1.94 17.87
N LYS A 317 -30.36 1.80 17.26
CA LYS A 317 -30.00 0.68 16.38
C LYS A 317 -28.67 0.12 16.86
N ASP A 318 -28.61 -1.19 17.12
CA ASP A 318 -27.36 -1.86 17.43
C ASP A 318 -26.40 -1.74 16.24
N SER A 319 -25.21 -1.20 16.50
CA SER A 319 -24.17 -1.02 15.49
C SER A 319 -23.03 -2.02 15.73
N LEU A 320 -22.65 -2.71 14.66
CA LEU A 320 -21.53 -3.66 14.68
C LEU A 320 -20.25 -2.97 14.24
N TYR A 321 -19.14 -3.22 14.94
CA TYR A 321 -17.83 -2.69 14.62
C TYR A 321 -16.79 -3.80 14.51
N ASN A 322 -15.83 -3.62 13.61
CA ASN A 322 -14.59 -4.37 13.60
C ASN A 322 -13.60 -3.61 14.49
N SER A 323 -13.19 -4.22 15.61
CA SER A 323 -12.52 -3.48 16.69
C SER A 323 -11.20 -4.12 17.11
N ALA A 324 -10.32 -3.27 17.64
CA ALA A 324 -9.15 -3.65 18.42
C ALA A 324 -9.39 -3.23 19.88
N VAL A 325 -9.23 -4.16 20.82
CA VAL A 325 -9.44 -3.94 22.26
C VAL A 325 -8.14 -4.23 23.00
N LEU A 326 -7.69 -3.24 23.80
CA LEU A 326 -6.51 -3.38 24.65
C LEU A 326 -6.93 -3.78 26.08
N PHE A 327 -6.50 -4.95 26.52
CA PHE A 327 -6.55 -5.37 27.90
C PHE A 327 -5.25 -4.99 28.60
N GLY A 328 -5.35 -4.46 29.83
CA GLY A 328 -4.20 -4.29 30.71
C GLY A 328 -3.77 -5.63 31.33
N ASP A 329 -2.62 -5.65 31.97
CA ASP A 329 -2.03 -6.79 32.67
C ASP A 329 -2.94 -7.42 33.75
N GLY A 330 -3.84 -6.61 34.35
CA GLY A 330 -4.87 -7.05 35.27
C GLY A 330 -6.15 -7.61 34.61
N GLY A 331 -6.21 -7.72 33.28
CA GLY A 331 -7.38 -8.20 32.52
C GLY A 331 -8.52 -7.18 32.38
N ARG A 332 -8.31 -5.90 32.71
CA ARG A 332 -9.28 -4.83 32.47
C ARG A 332 -9.13 -4.25 31.08
N VAL A 333 -10.23 -3.93 30.42
CA VAL A 333 -10.20 -3.17 29.16
C VAL A 333 -9.70 -1.75 29.47
N LEU A 334 -8.62 -1.35 28.77
CA LEU A 334 -8.03 -0.02 28.87
C LEU A 334 -8.58 0.93 27.80
N GLU A 335 -8.71 0.45 26.55
CA GLU A 335 -9.10 1.28 25.42
C GLU A 335 -9.63 0.41 24.28
N ARG A 336 -10.45 0.99 23.39
CA ARG A 336 -10.99 0.36 22.18
C ARG A 336 -10.82 1.27 20.98
N TYR A 337 -10.51 0.69 19.84
CA TYR A 337 -10.51 1.33 18.53
C TYR A 337 -11.46 0.59 17.60
N ASP A 338 -12.35 1.31 16.96
CA ASP A 338 -13.27 0.80 15.95
C ASP A 338 -12.79 1.23 14.57
N LYS A 339 -12.73 0.30 13.63
CA LYS A 339 -12.21 0.48 12.27
C LYS A 339 -12.85 1.69 11.58
N LEU A 340 -12.01 2.61 11.11
CA LEU A 340 -12.45 3.85 10.46
C LEU A 340 -12.69 3.68 8.96
N HIS A 341 -11.95 2.78 8.31
CA HIS A 341 -12.03 2.57 6.87
C HIS A 341 -12.42 1.13 6.55
N LEU A 342 -13.71 0.94 6.25
CA LEU A 342 -14.29 -0.38 6.00
C LEU A 342 -13.98 -0.87 4.59
N VAL A 343 -13.85 -2.20 4.43
CA VAL A 343 -13.67 -2.85 3.13
C VAL A 343 -14.99 -2.94 2.39
N PRO A 344 -15.13 -2.27 1.22
CA PRO A 344 -16.34 -2.37 0.41
C PRO A 344 -16.60 -3.81 -0.02
N PHE A 345 -17.86 -4.21 -0.03
CA PHE A 345 -18.32 -5.55 -0.39
C PHE A 345 -17.77 -6.70 0.47
N GLY A 346 -17.01 -6.39 1.50
CA GLY A 346 -16.54 -7.33 2.52
C GLY A 346 -17.16 -7.06 3.89
N GLU A 347 -17.12 -5.79 4.33
CA GLU A 347 -17.62 -5.36 5.62
C GLU A 347 -18.93 -4.55 5.52
N TYR A 348 -19.20 -3.96 4.37
CA TYR A 348 -20.46 -3.28 4.06
C TYR A 348 -20.73 -3.28 2.55
N VAL A 349 -21.98 -3.08 2.14
CA VAL A 349 -22.37 -2.91 0.73
C VAL A 349 -22.53 -1.42 0.44
N PRO A 350 -21.64 -0.81 -0.39
CA PRO A 350 -21.82 0.57 -0.82
C PRO A 350 -23.12 0.71 -1.64
N LEU A 351 -23.86 1.81 -1.45
CA LEU A 351 -25.11 2.07 -2.15
C LEU A 351 -26.03 0.83 -2.15
N LYS A 352 -26.35 0.32 -0.96
CA LYS A 352 -27.04 -0.97 -0.73
C LYS A 352 -28.29 -1.15 -1.60
N GLU A 353 -29.03 -0.07 -1.86
CA GLU A 353 -30.22 -0.09 -2.72
C GLU A 353 -29.91 -0.47 -4.18
N LEU A 354 -28.75 -0.07 -4.68
CA LEU A 354 -28.32 -0.34 -6.07
C LEU A 354 -27.58 -1.69 -6.21
N PHE A 355 -26.81 -2.06 -5.19
CA PHE A 355 -25.88 -3.20 -5.24
C PHE A 355 -26.29 -4.37 -4.34
N SER A 356 -27.53 -4.42 -3.83
CA SER A 356 -28.02 -5.53 -2.99
C SER A 356 -27.90 -6.91 -3.66
N PHE A 357 -27.94 -6.97 -5.00
CA PHE A 357 -27.76 -8.21 -5.75
C PHE A 357 -26.36 -8.84 -5.56
N VAL A 358 -25.35 -8.05 -5.18
CA VAL A 358 -23.96 -8.54 -4.96
C VAL A 358 -23.90 -9.50 -3.79
N GLU A 359 -24.77 -9.36 -2.78
CA GLU A 359 -24.87 -10.28 -1.64
C GLU A 359 -25.12 -11.74 -2.08
N LYS A 360 -25.81 -11.94 -3.22
CA LYS A 360 -26.08 -13.29 -3.77
C LYS A 360 -24.84 -13.99 -4.33
N PHE A 361 -23.79 -13.22 -4.65
CA PHE A 361 -22.54 -13.74 -5.22
C PHE A 361 -21.40 -13.77 -4.21
N ALA A 362 -21.61 -13.26 -2.99
CA ALA A 362 -20.61 -13.32 -1.93
C ALA A 362 -20.55 -14.73 -1.35
N PRO A 363 -19.37 -15.34 -1.21
CA PRO A 363 -19.23 -16.70 -0.68
C PRO A 363 -19.56 -16.80 0.81
N MET A 364 -19.63 -15.67 1.51
CA MET A 364 -20.07 -15.54 2.91
C MET A 364 -20.93 -14.29 3.05
N PRO A 365 -21.81 -14.23 4.07
CA PRO A 365 -22.58 -13.02 4.34
C PRO A 365 -21.66 -11.81 4.47
N ILE A 366 -21.93 -10.75 3.73
CA ILE A 366 -21.25 -9.48 3.86
C ILE A 366 -21.63 -8.92 5.23
N GLY A 367 -20.64 -8.54 6.05
CA GLY A 367 -20.90 -7.89 7.32
C GLY A 367 -21.65 -6.57 7.10
N ASP A 368 -22.47 -6.19 8.07
CA ASP A 368 -23.12 -4.86 8.10
C ASP A 368 -22.42 -4.04 9.21
N PHE A 369 -21.09 -3.89 9.06
CA PHE A 369 -20.28 -3.15 10.00
C PHE A 369 -20.48 -1.66 9.84
N SER A 370 -20.47 -0.97 10.97
CA SER A 370 -20.47 0.48 11.05
C SER A 370 -19.05 1.03 11.09
N ARG A 371 -18.87 2.21 10.51
CA ARG A 371 -17.60 2.91 10.54
C ARG A 371 -17.36 3.50 11.93
N GLY A 372 -16.16 3.32 12.49
CA GLY A 372 -15.70 4.05 13.67
C GLY A 372 -15.58 5.55 13.41
N THR A 373 -15.50 6.34 14.48
CA THR A 373 -15.43 7.81 14.41
C THR A 373 -14.19 8.39 15.08
N ALA A 374 -13.51 7.61 15.92
CA ALA A 374 -12.42 8.08 16.77
C ALA A 374 -11.06 7.58 16.31
N TYR A 375 -10.09 8.49 16.21
CA TYR A 375 -8.68 8.16 16.04
C TYR A 375 -8.07 7.80 17.41
N THR A 376 -8.22 6.56 17.82
CA THR A 376 -7.78 6.07 19.13
C THR A 376 -6.26 5.93 19.19
N VAL A 377 -5.65 6.51 20.24
CA VAL A 377 -4.27 6.28 20.63
C VAL A 377 -4.27 5.50 21.94
N PHE A 378 -3.97 4.22 21.84
CA PHE A 378 -3.86 3.32 22.99
C PHE A 378 -2.75 3.75 23.95
N LYS A 379 -2.99 3.54 25.24
CA LYS A 379 -2.09 3.94 26.31
C LYS A 379 -1.99 2.83 27.35
N PHE A 380 -0.76 2.47 27.69
CA PHE A 380 -0.47 1.59 28.82
C PHE A 380 0.83 2.02 29.51
N PHE A 381 1.12 1.44 30.65
CA PHE A 381 2.30 1.77 31.43
C PHE A 381 3.17 0.54 31.58
N ILE A 382 4.49 0.74 31.50
CA ILE A 382 5.48 -0.28 31.77
C ILE A 382 6.35 0.18 32.94
N GLU A 383 6.69 -0.75 33.82
CA GLU A 383 7.70 -0.53 34.85
C GLU A 383 9.08 -0.72 34.24
N ARG A 384 9.97 0.23 34.48
CA ARG A 384 11.38 0.08 34.14
C ARG A 384 12.25 0.34 35.34
N ASP A 385 13.20 -0.56 35.56
CA ASP A 385 14.28 -0.30 36.51
C ASP A 385 15.09 0.91 36.03
N SER A 386 15.14 1.95 36.87
CA SER A 386 16.11 3.02 36.65
C SER A 386 17.50 2.40 36.80
N ARG A 387 18.27 2.33 35.71
CA ARG A 387 19.67 1.84 35.72
C ARG A 387 20.64 2.76 36.45
N SER A 388 20.19 3.67 37.27
CA SER A 388 21.01 4.47 38.18
C SER A 388 21.17 3.67 39.48
N LYS A 389 22.41 3.34 39.83
CA LYS A 389 22.78 2.54 41.01
C LYS A 389 22.32 3.11 42.36
N ASP A 390 21.73 4.31 42.38
CA ASP A 390 21.40 5.07 43.58
C ASP A 390 19.94 5.41 43.79
N ALA A 391 19.01 4.88 42.98
CA ALA A 391 17.59 5.19 43.15
C ALA A 391 16.71 3.96 42.95
N ASN A 392 16.15 3.45 44.04
CA ASN A 392 15.06 2.46 44.08
C ASN A 392 13.72 3.03 43.58
N TRP A 393 13.71 3.74 42.43
CA TRP A 393 12.51 4.32 41.84
C TRP A 393 12.15 3.54 40.57
N HIS A 394 11.08 2.75 40.63
CA HIS A 394 10.43 2.22 39.45
C HIS A 394 9.72 3.36 38.73
N MET A 395 10.25 3.78 37.58
CA MET A 395 9.55 4.77 36.76
C MET A 395 8.49 4.10 35.88
N LEU A 396 7.24 4.45 36.13
CA LEU A 396 6.15 4.10 35.23
C LEU A 396 6.27 4.91 33.93
N LYS A 397 6.58 4.23 32.84
CA LYS A 397 6.67 4.85 31.54
C LYS A 397 5.39 4.64 30.74
N LYS A 398 4.80 5.73 30.28
CA LYS A 398 3.61 5.72 29.43
C LYS A 398 3.98 5.42 27.99
N VAL A 399 3.49 4.31 27.46
CA VAL A 399 3.61 3.92 26.06
C VAL A 399 2.34 4.33 25.31
N ARG A 400 2.49 4.82 24.07
CA ARG A 400 1.38 5.24 23.20
C ARG A 400 1.55 4.59 21.83
N PHE A 401 0.48 4.00 21.31
CA PHE A 401 0.46 3.42 19.96
C PHE A 401 -0.93 3.51 19.36
N SER A 402 -1.05 3.28 18.06
CA SER A 402 -2.35 3.19 17.39
C SER A 402 -2.41 1.95 16.53
N CYS A 403 -3.64 1.50 16.26
CA CYS A 403 -3.93 0.31 15.49
C CYS A 403 -4.54 0.70 14.14
N LEU A 404 -4.09 0.00 13.10
CA LEU A 404 -4.68 -0.04 11.76
C LEU A 404 -5.25 -1.44 11.59
N ILE A 405 -6.55 -1.56 11.29
CA ILE A 405 -7.19 -2.87 11.14
C ILE A 405 -7.20 -3.25 9.66
N CYS A 406 -6.44 -4.31 9.31
CA CYS A 406 -6.39 -4.92 7.99
C CYS A 406 -6.07 -3.89 6.89
N PHE A 407 -6.99 -3.68 5.97
CA PHE A 407 -6.93 -2.79 4.82
C PHE A 407 -6.58 -1.32 5.14
N GLU A 408 -6.69 -0.89 6.39
CA GLU A 408 -6.42 0.50 6.79
C GLU A 408 -4.96 0.92 6.57
N ASP A 409 -4.02 0.00 6.54
CA ASP A 409 -2.60 0.34 6.34
C ASP A 409 -2.26 0.75 4.89
N ILE A 410 -3.18 0.56 3.93
CA ILE A 410 -2.99 1.09 2.58
C ILE A 410 -3.27 2.59 2.47
N PHE A 411 -3.90 3.20 3.51
CA PHE A 411 -4.24 4.63 3.56
C PHE A 411 -3.17 5.40 4.35
N PRO A 412 -2.26 6.12 3.66
CA PRO A 412 -1.16 6.81 4.31
C PRO A 412 -1.61 7.95 5.23
N GLU A 413 -2.70 8.64 4.88
CA GLU A 413 -3.27 9.74 5.66
C GLU A 413 -3.75 9.25 7.03
N LEU A 414 -4.32 8.03 7.12
CA LEU A 414 -4.78 7.45 8.38
C LEU A 414 -3.60 7.17 9.32
N ALA A 415 -2.54 6.54 8.80
CA ALA A 415 -1.32 6.27 9.54
C ALA A 415 -0.66 7.56 10.05
N SER A 416 -0.56 8.57 9.18
CA SER A 416 0.03 9.88 9.52
C SER A 416 -0.80 10.61 10.58
N GLU A 417 -2.13 10.51 10.56
CA GLU A 417 -2.99 11.13 11.57
C GLU A 417 -2.76 10.52 12.95
N PHE A 418 -2.60 9.20 13.06
CA PHE A 418 -2.26 8.57 14.33
C PHE A 418 -0.90 9.03 14.87
N VAL A 419 0.10 9.17 14.00
CA VAL A 419 1.43 9.67 14.40
C VAL A 419 1.36 11.15 14.79
N ARG A 420 0.55 11.98 14.10
CA ARG A 420 0.27 13.37 14.53
C ARG A 420 -0.35 13.44 15.91
N LYS A 421 -1.16 12.45 16.30
CA LYS A 421 -1.76 12.30 17.63
C LYS A 421 -0.84 11.61 18.64
N ASP A 422 0.47 11.58 18.35
CA ASP A 422 1.54 11.09 19.21
C ASP A 422 1.58 9.55 19.41
N ALA A 423 1.10 8.75 18.48
CA ALA A 423 1.45 7.33 18.43
C ALA A 423 2.96 7.19 18.17
N LEU A 424 3.65 6.41 19.01
CA LEU A 424 5.10 6.19 18.94
C LEU A 424 5.46 5.02 18.03
N PHE A 425 4.52 4.14 17.76
CA PHE A 425 4.56 3.07 16.77
C PHE A 425 3.14 2.74 16.32
N LEU A 426 3.04 2.03 15.22
CA LEU A 426 1.77 1.57 14.66
C LEU A 426 1.68 0.05 14.75
N VAL A 427 0.49 -0.44 14.99
CA VAL A 427 0.15 -1.86 14.92
C VAL A 427 -0.78 -2.06 13.74
N ASN A 428 -0.54 -3.08 12.90
CA ASN A 428 -1.53 -3.55 11.94
C ASN A 428 -1.98 -4.94 12.34
N ILE A 429 -3.25 -5.08 12.72
CA ILE A 429 -3.88 -6.39 12.93
C ILE A 429 -4.67 -6.78 11.69
N THR A 430 -4.45 -7.99 11.15
CA THR A 430 -5.06 -8.37 9.87
C THR A 430 -5.45 -9.84 9.79
N ASN A 431 -6.36 -10.14 8.85
CA ASN A 431 -6.77 -11.49 8.53
C ASN A 431 -6.70 -11.74 7.02
N ASP A 432 -5.51 -12.05 6.53
CA ASP A 432 -5.26 -12.31 5.10
C ASP A 432 -5.76 -13.69 4.63
N ALA A 433 -6.46 -14.48 5.50
CA ALA A 433 -6.99 -15.80 5.16
C ALA A 433 -7.98 -15.78 3.97
N TRP A 434 -8.61 -14.62 3.74
CA TRP A 434 -9.51 -14.38 2.60
C TRP A 434 -8.85 -14.56 1.24
N PHE A 435 -7.54 -14.31 1.15
CA PHE A 435 -6.80 -14.24 -0.11
C PHE A 435 -6.07 -15.55 -0.46
N GLY A 436 -6.20 -16.58 0.40
CA GLY A 436 -5.50 -17.84 0.22
C GLY A 436 -3.97 -17.70 0.30
N ASN A 437 -3.27 -18.79 -0.01
CA ASN A 437 -1.80 -18.79 -0.06
C ASN A 437 -1.32 -18.20 -1.39
N THR A 438 -1.31 -16.88 -1.48
CA THR A 438 -1.02 -16.11 -2.69
C THR A 438 -0.01 -15.00 -2.41
N SER A 439 0.19 -14.11 -3.39
CA SER A 439 1.03 -12.91 -3.22
C SER A 439 0.41 -11.82 -2.33
N ALA A 440 -0.90 -11.88 -2.06
CA ALA A 440 -1.63 -10.83 -1.35
C ALA A 440 -1.03 -10.45 0.02
N PRO A 441 -0.68 -11.39 0.93
CA PRO A 441 -0.10 -11.03 2.22
C PRO A 441 1.22 -10.28 2.12
N TYR A 442 2.06 -10.62 1.12
CA TYR A 442 3.31 -9.91 0.88
C TYR A 442 3.07 -8.52 0.28
N GLN A 443 2.13 -8.39 -0.67
CA GLN A 443 1.74 -7.10 -1.23
C GLN A 443 1.13 -6.19 -0.15
N HIS A 444 0.34 -6.76 0.76
CA HIS A 444 -0.24 -6.05 1.89
C HIS A 444 0.86 -5.51 2.81
N ALA A 445 1.86 -6.33 3.15
CA ALA A 445 2.99 -5.90 3.97
C ALA A 445 3.83 -4.78 3.34
N GLN A 446 3.87 -4.68 1.99
CA GLN A 446 4.55 -3.57 1.30
C GLN A 446 3.94 -2.20 1.68
N SER A 447 2.62 -2.12 1.88
CA SER A 447 1.97 -0.89 2.36
C SER A 447 2.48 -0.51 3.76
N SER A 448 2.55 -1.47 4.68
CA SER A 448 3.10 -1.24 6.02
C SER A 448 4.55 -0.78 6.01
N VAL A 449 5.38 -1.27 5.06
CA VAL A 449 6.77 -0.79 4.87
C VAL A 449 6.77 0.72 4.57
N PHE A 450 5.89 1.17 3.68
CA PHE A 450 5.78 2.61 3.39
C PHE A 450 5.27 3.41 4.59
N ARG A 451 4.29 2.90 5.35
CA ARG A 451 3.79 3.58 6.58
C ARG A 451 4.93 3.80 7.58
N ALA A 452 5.82 2.80 7.72
CA ALA A 452 6.98 2.91 8.60
C ALA A 452 7.95 4.01 8.15
N VAL A 453 8.30 4.04 6.86
CA VAL A 453 9.25 5.02 6.30
C VAL A 453 8.66 6.42 6.26
N GLU A 454 7.42 6.57 5.82
CA GLU A 454 6.71 7.84 5.71
C GLU A 454 6.65 8.57 7.06
N ASN A 455 6.44 7.83 8.14
CA ASN A 455 6.24 8.40 9.47
C ASN A 455 7.44 8.23 10.42
N ARG A 456 8.48 7.47 10.02
CA ARG A 456 9.65 7.14 10.84
C ARG A 456 9.27 6.52 12.20
N VAL A 457 8.30 5.61 12.17
CA VAL A 457 7.87 4.81 13.31
C VAL A 457 7.93 3.33 12.97
N ASN A 458 8.08 2.48 13.99
CA ASN A 458 7.96 1.05 13.77
C ASN A 458 6.52 0.69 13.40
N VAL A 459 6.35 -0.32 12.54
CA VAL A 459 5.07 -0.96 12.28
C VAL A 459 5.16 -2.43 12.68
N VAL A 460 4.28 -2.85 13.59
CA VAL A 460 4.18 -4.24 14.05
C VAL A 460 2.93 -4.86 13.41
N ARG A 461 3.12 -5.89 12.61
CA ARG A 461 2.02 -6.60 11.96
C ARG A 461 1.73 -7.91 12.68
N ALA A 462 0.47 -8.10 13.09
CA ALA A 462 -0.06 -9.36 13.61
C ALA A 462 -1.13 -9.88 12.65
N ALA A 463 -0.83 -10.93 11.90
CA ALA A 463 -1.71 -11.53 10.92
C ALA A 463 -2.19 -12.91 11.39
N ASN A 464 -3.41 -13.30 11.00
CA ASN A 464 -3.92 -14.65 11.33
C ASN A 464 -3.18 -15.74 10.53
N THR A 465 -3.17 -15.65 9.20
CA THR A 465 -2.49 -16.59 8.28
C THR A 465 -1.46 -15.90 7.40
N GLY A 466 -1.48 -14.56 7.39
CA GLY A 466 -0.61 -13.71 6.58
C GLY A 466 0.76 -13.50 7.22
N LEU A 467 1.47 -12.47 6.75
CA LEU A 467 2.80 -12.13 7.21
C LEU A 467 2.75 -11.33 8.52
N SER A 468 3.01 -11.99 9.65
CA SER A 468 3.26 -11.32 10.94
C SER A 468 4.73 -10.94 11.04
N CYS A 469 5.02 -9.64 11.18
CA CYS A 469 6.40 -9.16 11.14
C CYS A 469 6.57 -7.82 11.88
N PHE A 470 7.83 -7.46 12.10
CA PHE A 470 8.27 -6.18 12.67
C PHE A 470 9.01 -5.39 11.58
N ILE A 471 8.59 -4.17 11.35
CA ILE A 471 9.15 -3.27 10.33
C ILE A 471 9.72 -2.06 11.07
N ASP A 472 11.00 -1.78 10.87
CA ASP A 472 11.67 -0.64 11.49
C ASP A 472 11.35 0.69 10.77
N GLN A 473 11.81 1.81 11.34
CA GLN A 473 11.62 3.16 10.79
C GLN A 473 12.29 3.39 9.43
N LYS A 474 13.13 2.45 8.98
CA LYS A 474 13.81 2.45 7.68
C LYS A 474 13.08 1.59 6.65
N GLY A 475 12.00 0.90 7.05
CA GLY A 475 11.24 -0.01 6.21
C GLY A 475 11.82 -1.42 6.12
N MET A 476 12.80 -1.76 6.96
CA MET A 476 13.39 -3.09 6.99
C MET A 476 12.54 -4.02 7.87
N ILE A 477 12.19 -5.20 7.35
CA ILE A 477 11.58 -6.27 8.13
C ILE A 477 12.68 -6.90 8.99
N THR A 478 12.63 -6.66 10.31
CA THR A 478 13.68 -7.05 11.27
C THR A 478 13.41 -8.41 11.89
N ALA A 479 12.14 -8.79 12.04
CA ALA A 479 11.74 -10.10 12.55
C ALA A 479 10.37 -10.48 11.97
N LYS A 480 10.07 -11.78 11.94
CA LYS A 480 8.78 -12.31 11.48
C LYS A 480 8.47 -13.65 12.15
N VAL A 481 7.19 -14.01 12.20
CA VAL A 481 6.79 -15.37 12.55
C VAL A 481 7.22 -16.29 11.41
N CYS A 482 7.97 -17.34 11.75
CA CYS A 482 8.46 -18.32 10.79
C CYS A 482 8.48 -19.71 11.41
N ARG A 483 7.95 -20.71 10.71
CA ARG A 483 7.97 -22.11 11.13
C ARG A 483 8.36 -23.01 9.96
N ALA A 484 9.42 -23.80 10.13
CA ALA A 484 9.94 -24.67 9.08
C ALA A 484 10.21 -23.95 7.74
N GLY A 485 10.74 -22.71 7.79
CA GLY A 485 11.04 -21.89 6.61
C GLY A 485 9.84 -21.21 5.95
N LYS A 486 8.62 -21.40 6.48
CA LYS A 486 7.39 -20.73 6.00
C LYS A 486 7.00 -19.61 6.94
N ASP A 487 6.49 -18.52 6.40
CA ASP A 487 6.01 -17.33 7.13
C ASP A 487 4.51 -17.08 6.93
N LEU A 488 3.89 -17.75 5.97
CA LEU A 488 2.45 -17.74 5.72
C LEU A 488 1.83 -19.10 6.06
N PHE A 489 0.58 -19.08 6.50
CA PHE A 489 -0.22 -20.28 6.81
C PHE A 489 0.47 -21.22 7.82
N VAL A 490 1.17 -20.63 8.78
CA VAL A 490 1.77 -21.29 9.94
C VAL A 490 1.28 -20.64 11.21
N ASP A 491 1.23 -21.42 12.29
CA ASP A 491 1.03 -20.86 13.63
C ASP A 491 2.37 -20.61 14.32
N GLY A 492 2.40 -19.67 15.23
CA GLY A 492 3.59 -19.37 16.00
C GLY A 492 3.56 -17.97 16.61
N VAL A 493 4.67 -17.64 17.23
CA VAL A 493 4.90 -16.36 17.89
C VAL A 493 6.24 -15.78 17.45
N ALA A 494 6.35 -14.45 17.49
CA ALA A 494 7.63 -13.77 17.37
C ALA A 494 7.64 -12.60 18.36
N ALA A 495 8.76 -12.40 19.04
CA ALA A 495 8.99 -11.25 19.91
C ALA A 495 10.21 -10.48 19.41
N HIS A 496 10.12 -9.15 19.43
CA HIS A 496 11.19 -8.28 18.95
C HIS A 496 11.18 -6.94 19.68
N ASP A 497 12.37 -6.37 19.84
CA ASP A 497 12.54 -5.05 20.42
C ASP A 497 12.35 -3.96 19.36
N ILE A 498 11.42 -3.04 19.61
CA ILE A 498 11.17 -1.88 18.74
C ILE A 498 11.60 -0.59 19.43
N VAL A 499 12.01 0.42 18.65
CA VAL A 499 12.43 1.72 19.16
C VAL A 499 11.25 2.69 19.14
N LEU A 500 10.87 3.24 20.28
CA LEU A 500 9.82 4.26 20.39
C LEU A 500 10.36 5.63 19.97
N THR A 501 9.92 6.15 18.85
CA THR A 501 10.38 7.44 18.33
C THR A 501 9.26 8.49 18.32
N LYS A 502 9.64 9.76 18.56
CA LYS A 502 8.75 10.93 18.44
C LYS A 502 9.07 11.77 17.20
N THR A 503 9.59 11.16 16.17
CA THR A 503 9.99 11.87 14.96
C THR A 503 8.76 12.24 14.14
N ARG A 504 8.67 13.51 13.71
CA ARG A 504 7.69 13.96 12.70
C ARG A 504 8.43 14.22 11.40
N THR A 505 8.09 13.50 10.37
CA THR A 505 8.65 13.69 9.03
C THR A 505 7.94 14.82 8.31
N PHE A 506 8.49 15.29 7.19
CA PHE A 506 7.79 16.21 6.32
C PHE A 506 6.45 15.60 5.85
N TYR A 507 6.46 14.31 5.47
CA TYR A 507 5.24 13.62 5.05
C TYR A 507 4.22 13.52 6.18
N THR A 508 4.63 13.18 7.41
CA THR A 508 3.70 13.14 8.57
C THR A 508 2.98 14.48 8.76
N VAL A 509 3.66 15.60 8.55
CA VAL A 509 3.09 16.94 8.78
C VAL A 509 2.20 17.38 7.62
N TYR A 510 2.68 17.24 6.38
CA TYR A 510 2.05 17.83 5.19
C TYR A 510 1.31 16.83 4.31
N GLY A 511 1.43 15.51 4.56
CA GLY A 511 0.74 14.47 3.81
C GLY A 511 1.08 14.49 2.31
N ASP A 512 0.07 14.36 1.49
CA ASP A 512 0.16 14.16 0.04
C ASP A 512 0.44 15.43 -0.77
N ILE A 513 1.07 16.45 -0.20
CA ILE A 513 1.34 17.73 -0.90
C ILE A 513 2.08 17.50 -2.23
N PHE A 514 3.00 16.51 -2.28
CA PHE A 514 3.72 16.15 -3.50
C PHE A 514 2.75 15.64 -4.59
N ALA A 515 1.81 14.77 -4.24
CA ALA A 515 0.80 14.27 -5.17
C ALA A 515 -0.13 15.40 -5.64
N TYR A 516 -0.50 16.33 -4.78
CA TYR A 516 -1.27 17.52 -5.15
C TYR A 516 -0.53 18.40 -6.16
N CYS A 517 0.78 18.61 -5.99
CA CYS A 517 1.60 19.29 -6.99
C CYS A 517 1.60 18.55 -8.33
N CYS A 518 1.70 17.23 -8.33
CA CYS A 518 1.59 16.42 -9.55
C CYS A 518 0.22 16.56 -10.23
N MET A 519 -0.88 16.59 -9.45
CA MET A 519 -2.23 16.82 -9.99
C MET A 519 -2.36 18.19 -10.64
N VAL A 520 -1.83 19.25 -10.04
CA VAL A 520 -1.83 20.60 -10.63
C VAL A 520 -1.07 20.60 -11.96
N ILE A 521 0.10 19.96 -12.04
CA ILE A 521 0.88 19.82 -13.27
C ILE A 521 0.09 19.06 -14.33
N ALA A 522 -0.53 17.94 -13.96
CA ALA A 522 -1.34 17.12 -14.86
C ALA A 522 -2.55 17.89 -15.41
N LEU A 523 -3.28 18.59 -14.54
CA LEU A 523 -4.44 19.42 -14.91
C LEU A 523 -4.03 20.59 -15.82
N ALA A 524 -2.99 21.33 -15.47
CA ALA A 524 -2.49 22.43 -16.28
C ALA A 524 -2.09 21.95 -17.69
N TYR A 525 -1.49 20.75 -17.77
CA TYR A 525 -1.16 20.15 -19.06
C TYR A 525 -2.41 19.79 -19.87
N VAL A 526 -3.42 19.15 -19.26
CA VAL A 526 -4.69 18.79 -19.93
C VAL A 526 -5.43 20.03 -20.43
N VAL A 527 -5.55 21.06 -19.58
CA VAL A 527 -6.15 22.35 -19.99
C VAL A 527 -5.40 22.95 -21.17
N GLY A 528 -4.07 22.96 -21.14
CA GLY A 528 -3.23 23.45 -22.25
C GLY A 528 -3.42 22.67 -23.57
N ILE A 529 -3.80 21.39 -23.52
CA ILE A 529 -4.17 20.62 -24.73
C ILE A 529 -5.53 21.06 -25.25
N ILE A 530 -6.52 21.22 -24.38
CA ILE A 530 -7.90 21.57 -24.73
C ILE A 530 -7.94 22.97 -25.40
N VAL A 531 -7.31 23.96 -24.75
CA VAL A 531 -7.25 25.32 -25.26
C VAL A 531 -6.60 25.38 -26.66
N LYS A 532 -5.50 24.65 -26.88
CA LYS A 532 -4.85 24.62 -28.20
C LYS A 532 -5.68 23.95 -29.29
N ARG A 533 -6.55 23.00 -28.93
CA ARG A 533 -7.46 22.35 -29.90
C ARG A 533 -8.69 23.21 -30.22
N GLY A 534 -9.12 24.06 -29.27
CA GLY A 534 -10.24 24.97 -29.48
C GLY A 534 -9.88 26.23 -30.29
N VAL A 535 -8.58 26.51 -30.46
CA VAL A 535 -8.07 27.68 -31.24
C VAL A 535 -7.60 27.24 -32.63
N SER A 536 -7.51 25.96 -32.94
CA SER A 536 -7.15 25.37 -34.24
C SER A 536 -8.38 24.85 -34.98
#